data_70c7de2266b02a261a56e9f90108f802
#
_entry.id   70c7de2266b02a261a56e9f90108f802
#
_cell.length_a   1.000
_cell.length_b   1.000
_cell.length_c   1.000
_cell.angle_alpha   90.00
_cell.angle_beta   90.00
_cell.angle_gamma   90.00
#
_symmetry.space_group_name_H-M   'P 1'
#
loop_
_entity.id
_entity.type
_entity.pdbx_description
1 polymer ?
#
loop_
_entity_poly.entity_id
_entity_poly.type
_entity_poly.pdbx_seq_one_letter_code
_entity_poly.pdbx_strand_id
1 'polypeptide(L)'
;MIDGERLKDALVQYKKDFVPKHWQDEKYKWEALKWFQDNWNINATDFADMLNRSFSQTYNLLTSMNNFPAKMITGFAETAPEDVRSMYIDLFDESKDIYERINTFKLQSDLLLEKYGKGAGQHYQSENAITTYLWLRYPDKY
;
A
#
# COMPACT_ATOMS: atom_id res chain seq x y z
N MET A 1 5.54 24.27 13.12
CA MET A 1 4.18 23.92 13.56
C MET A 1 3.16 24.35 12.51
N ILE A 2 2.26 23.49 12.13
CA ILE A 2 1.22 23.83 11.15
C ILE A 2 0.16 24.68 11.83
N ASP A 3 -0.14 25.84 11.22
CA ASP A 3 -1.24 26.68 11.67
C ASP A 3 -2.57 26.01 11.31
N GLY A 4 -3.40 25.71 12.30
CA GLY A 4 -4.68 25.02 12.10
C GLY A 4 -5.65 25.81 11.23
N GLU A 5 -5.64 27.14 11.31
CA GLU A 5 -6.49 27.98 10.46
C GLU A 5 -6.05 27.93 9.00
N ARG A 6 -4.75 27.97 8.75
CA ARG A 6 -4.20 27.84 7.39
C ARG A 6 -4.55 26.50 6.77
N LEU A 7 -4.44 25.43 7.55
CA LEU A 7 -4.82 24.10 7.09
C LEU A 7 -6.31 24.03 6.75
N LYS A 8 -7.14 24.60 7.61
CA LYS A 8 -8.59 24.65 7.40
C LYS A 8 -8.95 25.42 6.13
N ASP A 9 -8.33 26.58 5.91
CA ASP A 9 -8.54 27.39 4.72
C ASP A 9 -8.08 26.66 3.44
N ALA A 10 -6.95 25.97 3.52
CA ALA A 10 -6.43 25.18 2.41
C ALA A 10 -7.39 24.03 2.06
N LEU A 11 -7.97 23.36 3.05
CA LEU A 11 -8.95 22.29 2.83
C LEU A 11 -10.24 22.81 2.23
N VAL A 12 -10.73 23.98 2.64
CA VAL A 12 -11.92 24.62 2.08
C VAL A 12 -11.67 24.97 0.62
N GLN A 13 -10.53 25.56 0.31
CA GLN A 13 -10.16 25.92 -1.05
C GLN A 13 -10.03 24.67 -1.93
N TYR A 14 -9.40 23.63 -1.43
CA TYR A 14 -9.26 22.36 -2.13
C TYR A 14 -10.63 21.77 -2.49
N LYS A 15 -11.57 21.77 -1.55
CA LYS A 15 -12.91 21.26 -1.79
C LYS A 15 -13.66 22.05 -2.86
N LYS A 16 -13.47 23.38 -2.92
CA LYS A 16 -14.10 24.22 -3.95
C LYS A 16 -13.58 23.88 -5.33
N ASP A 17 -12.26 23.68 -5.46
CA ASP A 17 -11.61 23.39 -6.72
C ASP A 17 -11.79 21.92 -7.13
N PHE A 18 -11.99 21.06 -6.14
CA PHE A 18 -12.06 19.61 -6.29
C PHE A 18 -13.25 19.14 -7.13
N VAL A 19 -14.44 19.66 -6.83
CA VAL A 19 -15.69 19.10 -7.34
C VAL A 19 -15.74 19.01 -8.87
N PRO A 20 -15.37 20.03 -9.67
CA PRO A 20 -15.43 19.93 -11.12
C PRO A 20 -14.26 19.22 -11.79
N LYS A 21 -13.06 19.21 -11.16
CA LYS A 21 -11.85 18.76 -11.83
C LYS A 21 -11.28 17.44 -11.32
N HIS A 22 -11.42 17.16 -10.02
CA HIS A 22 -10.69 16.08 -9.36
C HIS A 22 -11.58 14.95 -8.84
N TRP A 23 -12.90 15.08 -8.97
CA TRP A 23 -13.82 14.10 -8.43
C TRP A 23 -13.58 12.68 -8.97
N GLN A 24 -13.31 12.54 -10.28
CA GLN A 24 -13.07 11.25 -10.89
C GLN A 24 -11.84 10.55 -10.28
N ASP A 25 -10.75 11.31 -10.07
CA ASP A 25 -9.52 10.76 -9.50
C ASP A 25 -9.70 10.35 -8.04
N GLU A 26 -10.39 11.18 -7.25
CA GLU A 26 -10.65 10.88 -5.85
C GLU A 26 -11.64 9.73 -5.69
N LYS A 27 -12.65 9.68 -6.53
CA LYS A 27 -13.60 8.57 -6.55
C LYS A 27 -12.87 7.25 -6.76
N TYR A 28 -11.92 7.22 -7.69
CA TYR A 28 -11.11 6.03 -7.94
C TYR A 28 -10.35 5.59 -6.69
N LYS A 29 -9.73 6.53 -5.96
CA LYS A 29 -9.01 6.22 -4.73
C LYS A 29 -9.90 5.61 -3.67
N TRP A 30 -11.09 6.16 -3.49
CA TRP A 30 -12.05 5.66 -2.49
C TRP A 30 -12.60 4.28 -2.87
N GLU A 31 -12.84 4.05 -4.15
CA GLU A 31 -13.25 2.75 -4.65
C GLU A 31 -12.15 1.69 -4.43
N ALA A 32 -10.90 2.04 -4.72
CA ALA A 32 -9.75 1.18 -4.48
C ALA A 32 -9.58 0.85 -3.00
N LEU A 33 -9.74 1.84 -2.13
CA LEU A 33 -9.68 1.66 -0.69
C LEU A 33 -10.76 0.69 -0.20
N LYS A 34 -11.99 0.91 -0.61
CA LYS A 34 -13.11 0.05 -0.22
C LYS A 34 -12.90 -1.38 -0.70
N TRP A 35 -12.47 -1.52 -1.95
CA TRP A 35 -12.18 -2.84 -2.53
C TRP A 35 -11.12 -3.58 -1.73
N PHE A 36 -10.03 -2.89 -1.37
CA PHE A 36 -8.99 -3.47 -0.56
C PHE A 36 -9.55 -3.95 0.79
N GLN A 37 -10.30 -3.12 1.49
CA GLN A 37 -10.84 -3.46 2.80
C GLN A 37 -11.84 -4.61 2.73
N ASP A 38 -12.64 -4.68 1.68
CA ASP A 38 -13.62 -5.76 1.49
C ASP A 38 -12.95 -7.11 1.19
N ASN A 39 -11.76 -7.10 0.58
CA ASN A 39 -11.07 -8.32 0.16
C ASN A 39 -9.91 -8.74 1.06
N TRP A 40 -9.34 -7.81 1.82
CA TRP A 40 -8.19 -8.11 2.68
C TRP A 40 -8.54 -9.09 3.78
N ASN A 41 -7.76 -10.18 3.85
CA ASN A 41 -7.91 -11.19 4.91
C ASN A 41 -6.55 -11.80 5.21
N ILE A 42 -5.92 -11.36 6.30
CA ILE A 42 -4.59 -11.83 6.70
C ILE A 42 -4.54 -13.33 6.96
N ASN A 43 -5.69 -13.94 7.24
CA ASN A 43 -5.81 -15.37 7.53
C ASN A 43 -6.26 -16.18 6.31
N ALA A 44 -6.27 -15.61 5.12
CA ALA A 44 -6.70 -16.31 3.91
C ALA A 44 -5.87 -17.57 3.67
N THR A 45 -6.52 -18.65 3.28
CA THR A 45 -5.85 -19.93 2.99
C THR A 45 -4.91 -19.78 1.78
N ASP A 46 -5.39 -19.15 0.72
CA ASP A 46 -4.56 -18.77 -0.42
C ASP A 46 -4.21 -17.29 -0.29
N PHE A 47 -3.09 -17.01 0.39
CA PHE A 47 -2.67 -15.65 0.66
C PHE A 47 -2.32 -14.87 -0.61
N ALA A 48 -1.66 -15.51 -1.56
CA ALA A 48 -1.28 -14.86 -2.82
C ALA A 48 -2.51 -14.42 -3.62
N ASP A 49 -3.53 -15.26 -3.70
CA ASP A 49 -4.77 -14.93 -4.39
C ASP A 49 -5.51 -13.79 -3.69
N MET A 50 -5.60 -13.86 -2.37
CA MET A 50 -6.22 -12.79 -1.57
C MET A 50 -5.49 -11.47 -1.79
N LEU A 51 -4.16 -11.47 -1.74
CA LEU A 51 -3.34 -10.28 -1.94
C LEU A 51 -3.56 -9.70 -3.33
N ASN A 52 -3.54 -10.53 -4.35
CA ASN A 52 -3.77 -10.10 -5.72
C ASN A 52 -5.15 -9.49 -5.90
N ARG A 53 -6.19 -10.10 -5.34
CA ARG A 53 -7.55 -9.56 -5.38
C ARG A 53 -7.65 -8.23 -4.65
N SER A 54 -7.06 -8.14 -3.47
CA SER A 54 -7.09 -6.91 -2.67
C SER A 54 -6.46 -5.72 -3.39
N PHE A 55 -5.39 -5.97 -4.17
CA PHE A 55 -4.70 -4.92 -4.92
C PHE A 55 -5.22 -4.72 -6.34
N SER A 56 -6.20 -5.47 -6.78
CA SER A 56 -6.66 -5.43 -8.18
C SER A 56 -7.22 -4.07 -8.61
N GLN A 57 -7.66 -3.25 -7.67
CA GLN A 57 -8.19 -1.91 -7.95
C GLN A 57 -7.22 -0.79 -7.57
N THR A 58 -5.98 -1.13 -7.18
CA THR A 58 -5.02 -0.15 -6.67
C THR A 58 -3.91 0.19 -7.67
N TYR A 59 -4.06 -0.15 -8.94
CA TYR A 59 -3.01 0.04 -9.94
C TYR A 59 -2.50 1.48 -10.02
N ASN A 60 -3.40 2.47 -10.01
CA ASN A 60 -2.99 3.87 -10.08
C ASN A 60 -2.36 4.40 -8.79
N LEU A 61 -2.50 3.65 -7.70
CA LEU A 61 -1.90 4.00 -6.40
C LEU A 61 -0.54 3.33 -6.20
N LEU A 62 -0.37 2.11 -6.71
CA LEU A 62 0.77 1.25 -6.41
C LEU A 62 1.62 0.90 -7.63
N THR A 63 1.15 1.22 -8.82
CA THR A 63 1.90 0.98 -10.05
C THR A 63 2.06 2.27 -10.83
N SER A 64 3.24 2.49 -11.39
CA SER A 64 3.50 3.56 -12.33
C SER A 64 4.25 2.98 -13.52
N MET A 65 4.59 3.80 -14.49
CA MET A 65 5.32 3.32 -15.67
C MET A 65 6.64 2.64 -15.33
N ASN A 66 7.29 3.07 -14.27
CA ASN A 66 8.61 2.57 -13.87
C ASN A 66 8.63 1.90 -12.51
N ASN A 67 7.46 1.67 -11.91
CA ASN A 67 7.38 1.14 -10.56
C ASN A 67 6.13 0.28 -10.41
N PHE A 68 6.31 -1.00 -10.09
CA PHE A 68 5.22 -1.97 -9.99
C PHE A 68 5.22 -2.68 -8.63
N PRO A 69 5.08 -1.95 -7.51
CA PRO A 69 5.20 -2.56 -6.18
C PRO A 69 4.16 -3.65 -5.93
N ALA A 70 2.92 -3.46 -6.35
CA ALA A 70 1.89 -4.46 -6.15
C ALA A 70 2.19 -5.76 -6.92
N LYS A 71 2.65 -5.65 -8.16
CA LYS A 71 3.02 -6.81 -8.95
C LYS A 71 4.17 -7.59 -8.33
N MET A 72 5.20 -6.89 -7.85
CA MET A 72 6.35 -7.53 -7.24
C MET A 72 5.97 -8.26 -5.96
N ILE A 73 5.22 -7.62 -5.07
CA ILE A 73 4.86 -8.23 -3.80
C ILE A 73 3.89 -9.41 -3.99
N THR A 74 2.97 -9.32 -4.93
CA THR A 74 2.08 -10.45 -5.24
C THR A 74 2.85 -11.60 -5.88
N GLY A 75 3.83 -11.31 -6.72
CA GLY A 75 4.73 -12.33 -7.27
C GLY A 75 5.53 -13.06 -6.19
N PHE A 76 6.06 -12.33 -5.22
CA PHE A 76 6.74 -12.95 -4.08
C PHE A 76 5.78 -13.81 -3.26
N ALA A 77 4.54 -13.37 -3.10
CA ALA A 77 3.53 -14.13 -2.36
C ALA A 77 3.17 -15.44 -3.05
N GLU A 78 3.19 -15.49 -4.38
CA GLU A 78 2.96 -16.73 -5.12
C GLU A 78 4.03 -17.78 -4.82
N THR A 79 5.27 -17.34 -4.64
CA THR A 79 6.41 -18.24 -4.36
C THR A 79 6.57 -18.50 -2.87
N ALA A 80 6.41 -17.48 -2.03
CA ALA A 80 6.64 -17.53 -0.58
C ALA A 80 5.49 -16.87 0.18
N PRO A 81 4.28 -17.44 0.15
CA PRO A 81 3.10 -16.79 0.72
C PRO A 81 3.22 -16.51 2.22
N GLU A 82 3.83 -17.40 2.97
CA GLU A 82 3.94 -17.21 4.42
C GLU A 82 4.96 -16.15 4.79
N ASP A 83 6.02 -15.99 4.00
CA ASP A 83 6.99 -14.91 4.20
C ASP A 83 6.34 -13.55 3.99
N VAL A 84 5.53 -13.41 2.93
CA VAL A 84 4.83 -12.16 2.64
C VAL A 84 3.73 -11.89 3.67
N ARG A 85 3.01 -12.94 4.08
CA ARG A 85 2.01 -12.82 5.16
C ARG A 85 2.64 -12.25 6.44
N SER A 86 3.79 -12.79 6.83
CA SER A 86 4.53 -12.31 8.01
C SER A 86 4.95 -10.87 7.88
N MET A 87 5.34 -10.43 6.69
CA MET A 87 5.70 -9.03 6.43
C MET A 87 4.53 -8.08 6.71
N TYR A 88 3.33 -8.44 6.25
CA TYR A 88 2.13 -7.61 6.46
C TYR A 88 1.64 -7.68 7.91
N ILE A 89 1.75 -8.83 8.57
CA ILE A 89 1.43 -8.94 10.00
C ILE A 89 2.28 -7.94 10.80
N ASP A 90 3.57 -7.88 10.52
CA ASP A 90 4.49 -6.95 11.19
C ASP A 90 4.19 -5.49 10.81
N LEU A 91 3.99 -5.22 9.52
CA LEU A 91 3.72 -3.85 9.04
C LEU A 91 2.45 -3.28 9.67
N PHE A 92 1.42 -4.10 9.80
CA PHE A 92 0.11 -3.67 10.31
C PHE A 92 -0.02 -3.80 11.83
N ASP A 93 1.04 -4.15 12.53
CA ASP A 93 1.07 -4.24 13.99
C ASP A 93 1.28 -2.84 14.59
N GLU A 94 0.17 -2.22 14.96
CA GLU A 94 0.14 -0.85 15.48
C GLU A 94 0.81 -0.69 16.86
N SER A 95 1.20 -1.80 17.51
CA SER A 95 1.93 -1.76 18.78
C SER A 95 3.41 -1.44 18.60
N LYS A 96 3.93 -1.50 17.36
CA LYS A 96 5.32 -1.25 17.04
C LYS A 96 5.52 0.12 16.44
N ASP A 97 6.75 0.66 16.57
CA ASP A 97 7.13 1.93 15.97
C ASP A 97 6.99 1.88 14.44
N ILE A 98 6.42 2.95 13.85
CA ILE A 98 6.16 2.99 12.41
C ILE A 98 7.45 2.93 11.58
N TYR A 99 8.52 3.59 12.03
CA TYR A 99 9.80 3.58 11.31
C TYR A 99 10.43 2.20 11.31
N GLU A 100 10.35 1.48 12.41
CA GLU A 100 10.80 0.10 12.49
C GLU A 100 10.01 -0.81 11.56
N ARG A 101 8.69 -0.64 11.51
CA ARG A 101 7.81 -1.43 10.65
C ARG A 101 8.13 -1.21 9.17
N ILE A 102 8.32 0.03 8.77
CA ILE A 102 8.66 0.37 7.38
C ILE A 102 10.03 -0.20 7.01
N ASN A 103 11.04 0.00 7.86
CA ASN A 103 12.38 -0.51 7.61
C ASN A 103 12.42 -2.04 7.56
N THR A 104 11.69 -2.72 8.43
CA THR A 104 11.59 -4.18 8.43
C THR A 104 10.97 -4.67 7.13
N PHE A 105 9.92 -4.02 6.66
CA PHE A 105 9.27 -4.39 5.40
C PHE A 105 10.26 -4.26 4.23
N LYS A 106 11.03 -3.18 4.18
CA LYS A 106 12.06 -2.98 3.15
C LYS A 106 13.13 -4.08 3.20
N LEU A 107 13.64 -4.38 4.39
CA LEU A 107 14.67 -5.42 4.57
C LEU A 107 14.16 -6.80 4.13
N GLN A 108 12.94 -7.14 4.50
CA GLN A 108 12.33 -8.41 4.07
C GLN A 108 12.14 -8.44 2.56
N SER A 109 11.78 -7.30 1.96
CA SER A 109 11.66 -7.18 0.50
C SER A 109 13.00 -7.39 -0.19
N ASP A 110 14.09 -6.87 0.37
CA ASP A 110 15.45 -7.11 -0.13
C ASP A 110 15.79 -8.59 -0.10
N LEU A 111 15.46 -9.28 0.98
CA LEU A 111 15.72 -10.73 1.11
C LEU A 111 14.91 -11.54 0.09
N LEU A 112 13.65 -11.18 -0.13
CA LEU A 112 12.81 -11.84 -1.13
C LEU A 112 13.33 -11.60 -2.54
N LEU A 113 13.79 -10.39 -2.83
CA LEU A 113 14.39 -10.05 -4.12
C LEU A 113 15.63 -10.92 -4.39
N GLU A 114 16.48 -11.06 -3.38
CA GLU A 114 17.68 -11.90 -3.50
C GLU A 114 17.34 -13.36 -3.76
N LYS A 115 16.35 -13.90 -3.06
CA LYS A 115 15.98 -15.31 -3.19
C LYS A 115 15.13 -15.60 -4.41
N TYR A 116 14.20 -14.74 -4.76
CA TYR A 116 13.12 -15.04 -5.72
C TYR A 116 13.00 -14.01 -6.85
N GLY A 117 13.87 -13.02 -6.91
CA GLY A 117 13.75 -11.90 -7.85
C GLY A 117 14.03 -12.24 -9.30
N LYS A 118 14.63 -13.42 -9.58
CA LYS A 118 14.88 -13.93 -10.93
C LYS A 118 15.56 -12.92 -11.86
N GLY A 119 16.54 -12.19 -11.32
CA GLY A 119 17.29 -11.19 -12.09
C GLY A 119 16.69 -9.79 -12.10
N ALA A 120 15.58 -9.58 -11.41
CA ALA A 120 15.01 -8.23 -11.24
C ALA A 120 15.98 -7.34 -10.46
N GLY A 121 16.10 -6.08 -10.86
CA GLY A 121 17.04 -5.13 -10.24
C GLY A 121 16.54 -4.53 -8.93
N GLN A 122 15.24 -4.53 -8.67
CA GLN A 122 14.66 -4.01 -7.44
C GLN A 122 13.26 -4.56 -7.19
N HIS A 123 12.81 -4.45 -5.93
CA HIS A 123 11.49 -4.96 -5.52
C HIS A 123 10.38 -3.92 -5.60
N TYR A 124 10.70 -2.66 -5.82
CA TYR A 124 9.76 -1.54 -5.92
C TYR A 124 8.98 -1.24 -4.63
N GLN A 125 9.37 -1.82 -3.49
CA GLN A 125 8.73 -1.55 -2.20
C GLN A 125 9.36 -0.32 -1.57
N SER A 126 8.99 0.86 -2.09
CA SER A 126 9.46 2.16 -1.60
C SER A 126 8.67 2.59 -0.37
N GLU A 127 9.11 3.67 0.28
CA GLU A 127 8.35 4.27 1.38
C GLU A 127 6.95 4.69 0.93
N ASN A 128 6.81 5.22 -0.30
CA ASN A 128 5.51 5.59 -0.85
C ASN A 128 4.59 4.37 -1.00
N ALA A 129 5.12 3.26 -1.50
CA ALA A 129 4.33 2.03 -1.63
C ALA A 129 3.91 1.50 -0.26
N ILE A 130 4.85 1.44 0.68
CA ILE A 130 4.60 0.93 2.03
C ILE A 130 3.60 1.80 2.78
N THR A 131 3.72 3.12 2.69
CA THR A 131 2.75 4.04 3.30
C THR A 131 1.38 3.94 2.64
N THR A 132 1.31 3.63 1.34
CA THR A 132 0.04 3.36 0.68
C THR A 132 -0.62 2.10 1.24
N TYR A 133 0.13 1.04 1.51
CA TYR A 133 -0.40 -0.16 2.19
C TYR A 133 -0.98 0.19 3.56
N LEU A 134 -0.27 1.01 4.33
CA LEU A 134 -0.75 1.46 5.64
C LEU A 134 -2.04 2.27 5.53
N TRP A 135 -2.12 3.16 4.54
CA TRP A 135 -3.34 3.93 4.29
C TRP A 135 -4.52 3.04 3.90
N LEU A 136 -4.28 2.05 3.05
CA LEU A 136 -5.33 1.11 2.64
C LEU A 136 -5.90 0.34 3.84
N ARG A 137 -5.04 -0.04 4.78
CA ARG A 137 -5.46 -0.80 5.97
C ARG A 137 -6.04 0.11 7.05
N TYR A 138 -5.46 1.30 7.25
CA TYR A 138 -5.83 2.24 8.31
C TYR A 138 -6.00 3.65 7.74
N PRO A 139 -7.03 3.92 6.93
CA PRO A 139 -7.17 5.20 6.23
C PRO A 139 -7.39 6.39 7.16
N ASP A 140 -7.92 6.16 8.36
CA ASP A 140 -8.14 7.22 9.33
C ASP A 140 -6.86 7.66 10.05
N LYS A 141 -5.79 6.88 9.92
CA LYS A 141 -4.53 7.13 10.63
C LYS A 141 -3.41 7.58 9.68
N TYR A 142 -3.44 7.14 8.43
CA TYR A 142 -2.40 7.41 7.43
C TYR A 142 -2.95 8.02 6.12
#